data_45799cde28ef9c71b5c4321df56a52fc
#
_entry.id   45799cde28ef9c71b5c4321df56a52fc
#
_cell.length_a   1.000
_cell.length_b   1.000
_cell.length_c   1.000
_cell.angle_alpha   90.00
_cell.angle_beta   90.00
_cell.angle_gamma   90.00
#
_symmetry.space_group_name_H-M   'P 1'
#
loop_
_entity.id
_entity.type
_entity.pdbx_description
1 polymer ?
#
loop_
_entity_poly.entity_id
_entity_poly.type
_entity_poly.pdbx_seq_one_letter_code
_entity_poly.pdbx_strand_id
1 'polypeptide(L)'
;MNERDRVGRVGRLGISTMNYFNYFTEIEEEFVKRRGSHLLVSPLDWTLIETWKRRGIPLHIVLRGINSSFDGYDQRLNRGRKVNSLFFCQQEVEALFQEYVDSRVGAANGAGNGANGAGNGASQNGNGASQSAPAAVVEFLKAQCEALWRLEAKHLAPALKETFARASERLSQIIEDLESSGAVSPELLEMDLMMIEEVILDGLREQAGEENLGRLRKEADGKLRRYKQSMEQEVYEQTVGNFVAQRLRELHEVPRLSLFYL
;
A
#
# COMPACT_ATOMS: atom_id res chain seq x y z
N MET A 1 16.21 -8.34 38.75
CA MET A 1 15.82 -8.66 37.38
C MET A 1 14.81 -7.60 36.96
N ASN A 2 15.26 -6.62 36.19
CA ASN A 2 14.68 -5.27 36.11
C ASN A 2 13.55 -5.17 35.08
N GLU A 3 12.44 -4.61 35.52
CA GLU A 3 11.19 -4.38 34.75
C GLU A 3 11.36 -3.47 33.49
N ARG A 4 12.53 -2.86 33.34
CA ARG A 4 12.85 -1.96 32.20
C ARG A 4 13.18 -2.68 30.89
N ASP A 5 13.48 -3.99 30.90
CA ASP A 5 13.84 -4.75 29.71
C ASP A 5 12.62 -5.30 28.93
N ARG A 6 11.39 -5.22 29.50
CA ARG A 6 10.18 -5.70 28.85
C ARG A 6 9.54 -4.72 27.89
N VAL A 7 9.78 -3.41 28.08
CA VAL A 7 9.11 -2.36 27.26
C VAL A 7 9.77 -2.19 25.88
N GLY A 8 11.07 -2.48 25.77
CA GLY A 8 11.81 -2.30 24.51
C GLY A 8 11.54 -3.35 23.42
N ARG A 9 10.91 -4.48 23.76
CA ARG A 9 10.69 -5.60 22.82
C ARG A 9 9.35 -5.54 22.09
N VAL A 10 8.35 -4.90 22.70
CA VAL A 10 6.99 -4.80 22.13
C VAL A 10 6.93 -3.77 20.99
N GLY A 11 7.69 -2.67 21.08
CA GLY A 11 7.68 -1.62 20.06
C GLY A 11 8.32 -2.02 18.73
N ARG A 12 9.30 -2.95 18.73
CA ARG A 12 9.98 -3.39 17.50
C ARG A 12 9.19 -4.44 16.70
N LEU A 13 8.38 -5.24 17.36
CA LEU A 13 7.51 -6.24 16.72
C LEU A 13 6.29 -5.57 16.04
N GLY A 14 5.74 -4.51 16.64
CA GLY A 14 4.57 -3.81 16.11
C GLY A 14 4.82 -3.14 14.77
N ILE A 15 5.93 -2.40 14.62
CA ILE A 15 6.24 -1.67 13.38
C ILE A 15 6.56 -2.63 12.22
N SER A 16 7.24 -3.75 12.48
CA SER A 16 7.54 -4.74 11.45
C SER A 16 6.28 -5.47 10.97
N THR A 17 5.34 -5.75 11.86
CA THR A 17 4.09 -6.46 11.54
C THR A 17 3.12 -5.56 10.76
N MET A 18 3.00 -4.27 11.14
CA MET A 18 2.19 -3.29 10.42
C MET A 18 2.66 -3.07 8.97
N ASN A 19 3.97 -2.88 8.79
CA ASN A 19 4.57 -2.71 7.45
C ASN A 19 4.42 -3.95 6.55
N TYR A 20 4.35 -5.12 7.16
CA TYR A 20 4.08 -6.38 6.46
C TYR A 20 2.64 -6.43 5.96
N PHE A 21 1.69 -6.04 6.78
CA PHE A 21 0.27 -6.08 6.50
C PHE A 21 -0.11 -5.21 5.29
N ASN A 22 0.30 -3.93 5.27
CA ASN A 22 -0.01 -3.05 4.15
C ASN A 22 0.62 -3.51 2.83
N TYR A 23 1.87 -3.97 2.86
CA TYR A 23 2.56 -4.44 1.67
C TYR A 23 1.80 -5.58 0.96
N PHE A 24 1.31 -6.54 1.71
CA PHE A 24 0.55 -7.67 1.15
C PHE A 24 -0.83 -7.24 0.67
N THR A 25 -1.54 -6.47 1.49
CA THR A 25 -2.90 -6.02 1.19
C THR A 25 -2.95 -5.18 -0.07
N GLU A 26 -2.04 -4.22 -0.22
CA GLU A 26 -1.98 -3.36 -1.39
C GLU A 26 -1.70 -4.15 -2.67
N ILE A 27 -0.75 -5.09 -2.62
CA ILE A 27 -0.43 -5.94 -3.76
C ILE A 27 -1.62 -6.83 -4.13
N GLU A 28 -2.28 -7.44 -3.15
CA GLU A 28 -3.45 -8.28 -3.38
C GLU A 28 -4.59 -7.48 -4.00
N GLU A 29 -4.93 -6.33 -3.44
CA GLU A 29 -6.02 -5.50 -3.93
C GLU A 29 -5.77 -5.01 -5.36
N GLU A 30 -4.57 -4.50 -5.65
CA GLU A 30 -4.27 -4.04 -7.00
C GLU A 30 -4.29 -5.19 -8.01
N PHE A 31 -3.74 -6.34 -7.65
CA PHE A 31 -3.79 -7.52 -8.51
C PHE A 31 -5.22 -8.00 -8.76
N VAL A 32 -6.06 -8.06 -7.72
CA VAL A 32 -7.49 -8.44 -7.82
C VAL A 32 -8.26 -7.45 -8.66
N LYS A 33 -8.04 -6.15 -8.46
CA LYS A 33 -8.65 -5.06 -9.23
C LYS A 33 -8.32 -5.18 -10.72
N ARG A 34 -7.03 -5.32 -11.06
CA ARG A 34 -6.57 -5.46 -12.46
C ARG A 34 -7.07 -6.75 -13.12
N ARG A 35 -7.14 -7.84 -12.38
CA ARG A 35 -7.65 -9.13 -12.86
C ARG A 35 -9.16 -9.14 -13.08
N GLY A 36 -9.91 -8.28 -12.42
CA GLY A 36 -11.37 -8.17 -12.53
C GLY A 36 -12.15 -9.36 -11.94
N SER A 37 -11.54 -10.10 -11.00
CA SER A 37 -12.22 -11.19 -10.29
C SER A 37 -11.85 -11.23 -8.82
N HIS A 38 -12.86 -11.36 -7.94
CA HIS A 38 -12.72 -11.38 -6.48
C HIS A 38 -12.14 -12.69 -5.92
N LEU A 39 -11.22 -13.32 -6.63
CA LEU A 39 -10.49 -14.48 -6.10
C LEU A 39 -9.28 -13.97 -5.33
N LEU A 40 -9.15 -14.42 -4.10
CA LEU A 40 -7.96 -14.19 -3.28
C LEU A 40 -6.69 -14.71 -4.01
N VAL A 41 -5.58 -14.09 -3.72
CA VAL A 41 -4.26 -14.49 -4.22
C VAL A 41 -3.95 -15.91 -3.74
N SER A 42 -3.32 -16.72 -4.56
CA SER A 42 -2.99 -18.11 -4.19
C SER A 42 -1.86 -18.15 -3.14
N PRO A 43 -1.72 -19.25 -2.38
CA PRO A 43 -0.60 -19.42 -1.45
C PRO A 43 0.77 -19.26 -2.10
N LEU A 44 0.92 -19.66 -3.37
CA LEU A 44 2.15 -19.48 -4.13
C LEU A 44 2.41 -18.00 -4.45
N ASP A 45 1.37 -17.25 -4.76
CA ASP A 45 1.48 -15.80 -4.97
C ASP A 45 1.90 -15.10 -3.68
N TRP A 46 1.40 -15.55 -2.52
CA TRP A 46 1.82 -15.06 -1.21
C TRP A 46 3.32 -15.26 -0.97
N THR A 47 3.85 -16.43 -1.30
CA THR A 47 5.30 -16.71 -1.21
C THR A 47 6.10 -15.76 -2.10
N LEU A 48 5.58 -15.41 -3.27
CA LEU A 48 6.20 -14.44 -4.17
C LEU A 48 6.24 -13.04 -3.54
N ILE A 49 5.11 -12.57 -3.00
CA ILE A 49 5.03 -11.28 -2.31
C ILE A 49 6.01 -11.24 -1.13
N GLU A 50 6.06 -12.28 -0.33
CA GLU A 50 7.00 -12.39 0.77
C GLU A 50 8.46 -12.34 0.29
N THR A 51 8.76 -12.98 -0.82
CA THR A 51 10.09 -12.93 -1.44
C THR A 51 10.45 -11.52 -1.86
N TRP A 52 9.54 -10.78 -2.50
CA TRP A 52 9.74 -9.38 -2.86
C TRP A 52 10.01 -8.52 -1.63
N LYS A 53 9.22 -8.69 -0.57
CA LYS A 53 9.39 -7.95 0.67
C LYS A 53 10.74 -8.24 1.34
N ARG A 54 11.14 -9.51 1.44
CA ARG A 54 12.46 -9.89 2.00
C ARG A 54 13.62 -9.34 1.19
N ARG A 55 13.47 -9.21 -0.12
CA ARG A 55 14.46 -8.57 -1.01
C ARG A 55 14.46 -7.05 -0.89
N GLY A 56 13.55 -6.46 -0.13
CA GLY A 56 13.44 -5.02 0.04
C GLY A 56 12.90 -4.29 -1.19
N ILE A 57 12.13 -4.97 -2.05
CA ILE A 57 11.50 -4.32 -3.20
C ILE A 57 10.43 -3.36 -2.67
N PRO A 58 10.52 -2.05 -2.96
CA PRO A 58 9.53 -1.08 -2.49
C PRO A 58 8.13 -1.38 -3.05
N LEU A 59 7.10 -1.14 -2.24
CA LEU A 59 5.71 -1.38 -2.63
C LEU A 59 5.36 -0.74 -3.98
N HIS A 60 5.69 0.54 -4.16
CA HIS A 60 5.39 1.27 -5.40
C HIS A 60 6.02 0.64 -6.65
N ILE A 61 7.17 -0.01 -6.52
CA ILE A 61 7.79 -0.76 -7.65
C ILE A 61 6.97 -2.01 -7.98
N VAL A 62 6.52 -2.75 -6.97
CA VAL A 62 5.69 -3.93 -7.19
C VAL A 62 4.38 -3.57 -7.86
N LEU A 63 3.69 -2.56 -7.34
CA LEU A 63 2.41 -2.11 -7.86
C LEU A 63 2.54 -1.56 -9.29
N ARG A 64 3.59 -0.80 -9.57
CA ARG A 64 3.91 -0.35 -10.93
C ARG A 64 4.15 -1.53 -11.87
N GLY A 65 4.88 -2.56 -11.44
CA GLY A 65 5.14 -3.77 -12.22
C GLY A 65 3.86 -4.57 -12.50
N ILE A 66 2.95 -4.64 -11.54
CA ILE A 66 1.63 -5.24 -11.74
C ILE A 66 0.87 -4.48 -12.83
N ASN A 67 0.75 -3.15 -12.69
CA ASN A 67 0.03 -2.33 -13.65
C ASN A 67 0.62 -2.41 -15.06
N SER A 68 1.94 -2.27 -15.21
CA SER A 68 2.65 -2.38 -16.49
C SER A 68 2.40 -3.74 -17.15
N SER A 69 2.45 -4.83 -16.37
CA SER A 69 2.16 -6.18 -16.87
C SER A 69 0.74 -6.33 -17.42
N PHE A 70 -0.25 -5.78 -16.73
CA PHE A 70 -1.64 -5.82 -17.17
C PHE A 70 -1.89 -4.89 -18.35
N ASP A 71 -1.28 -3.70 -18.39
CA ASP A 71 -1.38 -2.79 -19.53
C ASP A 71 -0.83 -3.46 -20.80
N GLY A 72 0.31 -4.12 -20.71
CA GLY A 72 0.86 -4.92 -21.79
C GLY A 72 -0.04 -6.11 -22.19
N TYR A 73 -0.72 -6.72 -21.24
CA TYR A 73 -1.70 -7.79 -21.50
C TYR A 73 -2.94 -7.25 -22.21
N ASP A 74 -3.48 -6.12 -21.75
CA ASP A 74 -4.71 -5.50 -22.29
C ASP A 74 -4.53 -4.98 -23.71
N GLN A 75 -3.32 -4.59 -24.11
CA GLN A 75 -2.98 -4.17 -25.47
C GLN A 75 -2.85 -5.33 -26.47
N ARG A 76 -2.79 -6.58 -26.01
CA ARG A 76 -2.69 -7.74 -26.90
C ARG A 76 -4.04 -8.04 -27.55
N LEU A 77 -4.05 -8.12 -28.89
CA LEU A 77 -5.23 -8.43 -29.69
C LEU A 77 -5.83 -9.83 -29.40
N ASN A 78 -5.06 -10.73 -28.83
CA ASN A 78 -5.46 -12.10 -28.55
C ASN A 78 -5.37 -12.40 -27.05
N ARG A 79 -6.44 -12.12 -26.30
CA ARG A 79 -6.57 -12.38 -24.86
C ARG A 79 -6.84 -13.87 -24.59
N GLY A 80 -5.91 -14.75 -24.95
CA GLY A 80 -6.14 -16.21 -24.95
C GLY A 80 -6.22 -16.87 -23.55
N ARG A 81 -5.67 -16.30 -22.51
CA ARG A 81 -5.68 -16.87 -21.15
C ARG A 81 -5.89 -15.77 -20.10
N LYS A 82 -6.80 -16.01 -19.15
CA LYS A 82 -6.95 -15.14 -17.98
C LYS A 82 -5.68 -15.20 -17.12
N VAL A 83 -5.24 -14.05 -16.65
CA VAL A 83 -4.15 -13.97 -15.68
C VAL A 83 -4.66 -14.47 -14.33
N ASN A 84 -4.14 -15.57 -13.84
CA ASN A 84 -4.62 -16.21 -12.61
C ASN A 84 -3.61 -16.19 -11.46
N SER A 85 -2.38 -15.77 -11.71
CA SER A 85 -1.30 -15.78 -10.73
C SER A 85 -0.44 -14.52 -10.85
N LEU A 86 0.01 -14.04 -9.70
CA LEU A 86 0.92 -12.89 -9.58
C LEU A 86 2.28 -13.15 -10.24
N PHE A 87 2.67 -14.41 -10.42
CA PHE A 87 3.86 -14.78 -11.18
C PHE A 87 3.88 -14.24 -12.61
N PHE A 88 2.71 -13.95 -13.17
CA PHE A 88 2.62 -13.25 -14.46
C PHE A 88 3.32 -11.89 -14.45
N CYS A 89 3.29 -11.19 -13.30
CA CYS A 89 3.87 -9.86 -13.12
C CYS A 89 5.34 -9.91 -12.65
N GLN A 90 5.85 -11.09 -12.25
CA GLN A 90 7.15 -11.23 -11.59
C GLN A 90 8.28 -10.61 -12.41
N GLN A 91 8.37 -10.92 -13.70
CA GLN A 91 9.47 -10.48 -14.56
C GLN A 91 9.50 -8.94 -14.67
N GLU A 92 8.33 -8.31 -14.79
CA GLU A 92 8.21 -6.85 -14.90
C GLU A 92 8.56 -6.17 -13.57
N VAL A 93 8.09 -6.71 -12.44
CA VAL A 93 8.45 -6.21 -11.11
C VAL A 93 9.96 -6.26 -10.89
N GLU A 94 10.60 -7.37 -11.26
CA GLU A 94 12.04 -7.54 -11.10
C GLU A 94 12.84 -6.62 -12.01
N ALA A 95 12.39 -6.39 -13.25
CA ALA A 95 13.03 -5.46 -14.19
C ALA A 95 12.96 -4.01 -13.65
N LEU A 96 11.79 -3.57 -13.20
CA LEU A 96 11.63 -2.24 -12.61
C LEU A 96 12.41 -2.08 -11.30
N PHE A 97 12.55 -3.14 -10.51
CA PHE A 97 13.37 -3.08 -9.31
C PHE A 97 14.85 -2.93 -9.64
N GLN A 98 15.34 -3.61 -10.68
CA GLN A 98 16.71 -3.44 -11.13
C GLN A 98 16.98 -2.00 -11.60
N GLU A 99 16.09 -1.43 -12.41
CA GLU A 99 16.16 -0.01 -12.81
C GLU A 99 16.19 0.94 -11.62
N TYR A 100 15.36 0.67 -10.60
CA TYR A 100 15.32 1.45 -9.38
C TYR A 100 16.65 1.39 -8.61
N VAL A 101 17.25 0.21 -8.48
CA VAL A 101 18.56 0.04 -7.82
C VAL A 101 19.65 0.77 -8.59
N ASP A 102 19.69 0.60 -9.93
CA ASP A 102 20.71 1.20 -10.79
C ASP A 102 20.64 2.74 -10.76
N SER A 103 19.44 3.31 -10.71
CA SER A 103 19.22 4.75 -10.60
C SER A 103 19.76 5.32 -9.29
N ARG A 104 19.67 4.57 -8.19
CA ARG A 104 20.19 5.00 -6.88
C ARG A 104 21.72 4.87 -6.79
N VAL A 105 22.30 3.85 -7.41
CA VAL A 105 23.77 3.70 -7.48
C VAL A 105 24.38 4.78 -8.35
N GLY A 106 23.75 5.16 -9.46
CA GLY A 106 24.15 6.28 -10.30
C GLY A 106 24.14 7.64 -9.59
N ALA A 107 23.13 7.89 -8.76
CA ALA A 107 23.01 9.10 -7.97
C ALA A 107 24.07 9.21 -6.86
N ALA A 108 24.46 8.07 -6.25
CA ALA A 108 25.51 8.04 -5.22
C ALA A 108 26.93 8.28 -5.78
N ASN A 109 27.17 7.90 -7.03
CA ASN A 109 28.47 8.10 -7.71
C ASN A 109 28.60 9.50 -8.37
N GLY A 110 27.50 10.25 -8.50
CA GLY A 110 27.51 11.61 -9.10
C GLY A 110 27.94 12.74 -8.15
N ALA A 111 28.11 12.47 -6.84
CA ALA A 111 28.47 13.48 -5.85
C ALA A 111 29.99 13.70 -5.68
N GLY A 112 30.84 13.11 -6.50
CA GLY A 112 32.29 13.23 -6.39
C GLY A 112 32.98 13.22 -7.76
N ASN A 113 32.94 14.31 -8.48
CA ASN A 113 34.05 14.92 -9.24
C ASN A 113 33.53 16.03 -10.17
N GLY A 114 33.77 17.26 -9.83
CA GLY A 114 33.68 18.37 -10.76
C GLY A 114 34.98 18.44 -11.57
N ALA A 115 34.85 18.50 -12.88
CA ALA A 115 35.56 19.37 -13.82
C ALA A 115 35.80 18.71 -15.19
N ASN A 116 35.38 19.43 -16.23
CA ASN A 116 35.83 19.45 -17.62
C ASN A 116 35.40 18.32 -18.58
N GLY A 117 34.62 18.77 -19.57
CA GLY A 117 34.49 18.09 -20.85
C GLY A 117 33.24 18.52 -21.64
N ALA A 118 33.40 19.53 -22.50
CA ALA A 118 32.39 19.92 -23.47
C ALA A 118 32.11 18.80 -24.49
N GLY A 119 30.84 18.51 -24.73
CA GLY A 119 30.42 17.55 -25.76
C GLY A 119 28.91 17.65 -26.01
N ASN A 120 28.55 18.29 -27.09
CA ASN A 120 27.21 18.44 -27.67
C ASN A 120 26.51 17.09 -27.85
N GLY A 121 25.26 17.01 -27.42
CA GLY A 121 24.36 15.90 -27.76
C GLY A 121 22.98 16.17 -27.22
N ALA A 122 22.13 16.86 -28.01
CA ALA A 122 20.73 17.07 -27.69
C ALA A 122 19.99 15.72 -27.56
N SER A 123 19.49 15.42 -26.34
CA SER A 123 18.35 14.54 -26.17
C SER A 123 17.47 15.14 -25.07
N GLN A 124 16.51 15.91 -25.53
CA GLN A 124 15.40 16.37 -24.72
C GLN A 124 14.51 15.15 -24.42
N ASN A 125 14.57 14.65 -23.20
CA ASN A 125 13.40 14.01 -22.58
C ASN A 125 13.69 13.81 -21.07
N GLY A 126 12.85 14.41 -20.22
CA GLY A 126 12.72 13.95 -18.85
C GLY A 126 13.08 14.90 -17.71
N ASN A 127 12.80 16.18 -17.82
CA ASN A 127 12.91 17.09 -16.65
C ASN A 127 11.60 17.87 -16.39
N GLY A 128 10.47 17.15 -16.35
CA GLY A 128 9.15 17.69 -15.96
C GLY A 128 8.56 17.05 -14.70
N ALA A 129 9.19 16.01 -14.15
CA ALA A 129 8.59 15.21 -13.10
C ALA A 129 8.90 15.65 -11.66
N SER A 130 9.87 16.52 -11.43
CA SER A 130 10.32 16.82 -10.06
C SER A 130 9.66 18.02 -9.39
N GLN A 131 8.95 18.87 -10.13
CA GLN A 131 8.26 20.04 -9.51
C GLN A 131 6.75 19.88 -9.39
N SER A 132 6.14 18.90 -10.06
CA SER A 132 4.70 18.63 -9.98
C SER A 132 4.34 17.55 -8.93
N ALA A 133 5.28 16.72 -8.50
CA ALA A 133 5.03 15.65 -7.56
C ALA A 133 4.51 16.14 -6.19
N PRO A 134 5.05 17.18 -5.54
CA PRO A 134 4.51 17.69 -4.29
C PRO A 134 3.08 18.23 -4.41
N ALA A 135 2.77 18.94 -5.50
CA ALA A 135 1.43 19.48 -5.74
C ALA A 135 0.39 18.37 -5.96
N ALA A 136 0.73 17.34 -6.73
CA ALA A 136 -0.15 16.19 -6.94
C ALA A 136 -0.41 15.41 -5.63
N VAL A 137 0.61 15.25 -4.79
CA VAL A 137 0.47 14.63 -3.46
C VAL A 137 -0.52 15.44 -2.60
N VAL A 138 -0.34 16.75 -2.53
CA VAL A 138 -1.22 17.64 -1.75
C VAL A 138 -2.67 17.57 -2.27
N GLU A 139 -2.87 17.60 -3.58
CA GLU A 139 -4.20 17.46 -4.20
C GLU A 139 -4.85 16.11 -3.85
N PHE A 140 -4.10 15.03 -3.96
CA PHE A 140 -4.56 13.71 -3.56
C PHE A 140 -4.99 13.67 -2.10
N LEU A 141 -4.14 14.14 -1.18
CA LEU A 141 -4.42 14.14 0.25
C LEU A 141 -5.64 15.02 0.59
N LYS A 142 -5.82 16.18 -0.08
CA LYS A 142 -7.02 17.01 0.06
C LYS A 142 -8.27 16.25 -0.36
N ALA A 143 -8.24 15.54 -1.46
CA ALA A 143 -9.37 14.73 -1.92
C ALA A 143 -9.72 13.61 -0.90
N GLN A 144 -8.71 12.95 -0.30
CA GLN A 144 -8.92 11.94 0.73
C GLN A 144 -9.50 12.57 2.02
N CYS A 145 -8.98 13.72 2.43
CA CYS A 145 -9.49 14.46 3.58
C CYS A 145 -10.97 14.84 3.41
N GLU A 146 -11.35 15.36 2.24
CA GLU A 146 -12.76 15.64 1.92
C GLU A 146 -13.63 14.38 1.94
N ALA A 147 -13.11 13.24 1.48
CA ALA A 147 -13.84 11.98 1.53
C ALA A 147 -14.11 11.55 2.98
N LEU A 148 -13.11 11.68 3.87
CA LEU A 148 -13.28 11.39 5.29
C LEU A 148 -14.28 12.35 5.97
N TRP A 149 -14.27 13.64 5.66
CA TRP A 149 -15.27 14.60 6.18
C TRP A 149 -16.70 14.25 5.75
N ARG A 150 -16.88 13.79 4.50
CA ARG A 150 -18.18 13.31 4.02
C ARG A 150 -18.66 12.09 4.81
N LEU A 151 -17.75 11.21 5.20
CA LEU A 151 -18.06 10.05 6.04
C LEU A 151 -18.43 10.47 7.47
N GLU A 152 -17.70 11.43 8.05
CA GLU A 152 -18.02 12.00 9.36
C GLU A 152 -19.44 12.61 9.40
N ALA A 153 -19.85 13.27 8.31
CA ALA A 153 -21.18 13.87 8.17
C ALA A 153 -22.32 12.84 8.04
N LYS A 154 -22.04 11.57 7.71
CA LYS A 154 -23.04 10.50 7.65
C LYS A 154 -23.55 10.17 9.07
N HIS A 155 -24.73 9.52 9.12
CA HIS A 155 -25.32 9.04 10.39
C HIS A 155 -24.57 7.81 10.92
N LEU A 156 -23.40 8.07 11.50
CA LEU A 156 -22.55 7.06 12.12
C LEU A 156 -22.66 7.14 13.65
N ALA A 157 -22.24 6.07 14.33
CA ALA A 157 -22.09 6.09 15.78
C ALA A 157 -21.08 7.18 16.21
N PRO A 158 -21.27 7.81 17.38
CA PRO A 158 -20.40 8.90 17.85
C PRO A 158 -18.91 8.56 17.87
N ALA A 159 -18.56 7.34 18.29
CA ALA A 159 -17.17 6.85 18.33
C ALA A 159 -16.53 6.81 16.95
N LEU A 160 -17.26 6.37 15.92
CA LEU A 160 -16.74 6.30 14.55
C LEU A 160 -16.62 7.70 13.92
N LYS A 161 -17.55 8.62 14.25
CA LYS A 161 -17.41 10.04 13.87
C LYS A 161 -16.15 10.66 14.44
N GLU A 162 -15.87 10.44 15.73
CA GLU A 162 -14.66 10.92 16.38
C GLU A 162 -13.40 10.32 15.72
N THR A 163 -13.44 9.05 15.31
CA THR A 163 -12.35 8.40 14.60
C THR A 163 -12.07 9.09 13.27
N PHE A 164 -13.12 9.37 12.46
CA PHE A 164 -12.94 10.08 11.20
C PHE A 164 -12.50 11.52 11.39
N ALA A 165 -13.01 12.22 12.41
CA ALA A 165 -12.58 13.59 12.74
C ALA A 165 -11.07 13.63 13.05
N ARG A 166 -10.59 12.74 13.93
CA ARG A 166 -9.15 12.62 14.26
C ARG A 166 -8.29 12.29 13.04
N ALA A 167 -8.77 11.38 12.19
CA ALA A 167 -8.07 11.01 10.95
C ALA A 167 -7.98 12.21 9.99
N SER A 168 -9.08 12.93 9.79
CA SER A 168 -9.13 14.13 8.94
C SER A 168 -8.27 15.26 9.48
N GLU A 169 -8.26 15.49 10.79
CA GLU A 169 -7.42 16.50 11.43
C GLU A 169 -5.92 16.17 11.23
N ARG A 170 -5.53 14.92 11.46
CA ARG A 170 -4.13 14.51 11.22
C ARG A 170 -3.72 14.66 9.76
N LEU A 171 -4.62 14.30 8.83
CA LEU A 171 -4.37 14.46 7.40
C LEU A 171 -4.23 15.93 7.01
N SER A 172 -5.05 16.83 7.61
CA SER A 172 -4.95 18.27 7.40
C SER A 172 -3.60 18.82 7.88
N GLN A 173 -3.10 18.37 9.04
CA GLN A 173 -1.77 18.75 9.54
C GLN A 173 -0.66 18.34 8.58
N ILE A 174 -0.74 17.11 8.03
CA ILE A 174 0.23 16.63 7.04
C ILE A 174 0.20 17.50 5.77
N ILE A 175 -0.99 17.90 5.32
CA ILE A 175 -1.16 18.79 4.16
C ILE A 175 -0.50 20.15 4.43
N GLU A 176 -0.76 20.77 5.59
CA GLU A 176 -0.16 22.04 5.99
C GLU A 176 1.38 21.96 6.06
N ASP A 177 1.92 20.87 6.62
CA ASP A 177 3.35 20.62 6.69
C ASP A 177 3.97 20.50 5.28
N LEU A 178 3.30 19.81 4.37
CA LEU A 178 3.71 19.68 2.96
C LEU A 178 3.70 21.01 2.23
N GLU A 179 2.67 21.82 2.42
CA GLU A 179 2.55 23.13 1.78
C GLU A 179 3.57 24.13 2.32
N SER A 180 3.95 24.01 3.60
CA SER A 180 4.88 24.93 4.23
C SER A 180 6.36 24.56 4.02
N SER A 181 6.71 23.28 4.06
CA SER A 181 8.11 22.82 4.00
C SER A 181 8.59 22.45 2.61
N GLY A 182 7.68 22.13 1.69
CA GLY A 182 7.98 21.79 0.29
C GLY A 182 8.77 20.50 0.07
N ALA A 183 9.19 19.82 1.15
CA ALA A 183 9.97 18.58 1.06
C ALA A 183 9.59 17.62 2.16
N VAL A 184 8.96 16.50 1.80
CA VAL A 184 8.72 15.37 2.71
C VAL A 184 9.25 14.11 2.05
N SER A 185 9.89 13.24 2.86
CA SER A 185 10.24 11.90 2.41
C SER A 185 8.96 11.12 2.12
N PRO A 186 8.79 10.58 0.91
CA PRO A 186 7.63 9.76 0.57
C PRO A 186 7.46 8.57 1.54
N GLU A 187 8.55 8.03 2.04
CA GLU A 187 8.54 6.89 2.97
C GLU A 187 7.96 7.29 4.34
N LEU A 188 8.30 8.49 4.85
CA LEU A 188 7.76 8.99 6.11
C LEU A 188 6.28 9.35 5.96
N LEU A 189 5.91 9.96 4.83
CA LEU A 189 4.53 10.27 4.53
C LEU A 189 3.68 9.01 4.43
N GLU A 190 4.15 7.99 3.72
CA GLU A 190 3.44 6.71 3.61
C GLU A 190 3.26 6.05 4.98
N MET A 191 4.25 6.17 5.87
CA MET A 191 4.14 5.66 7.24
C MET A 191 3.10 6.43 8.06
N ASP A 192 3.03 7.74 7.93
CA ASP A 192 2.00 8.56 8.58
C ASP A 192 0.59 8.18 8.06
N LEU A 193 0.42 8.03 6.75
CA LEU A 193 -0.85 7.61 6.15
C LEU A 193 -1.28 6.22 6.62
N MET A 194 -0.34 5.30 6.74
CA MET A 194 -0.58 3.96 7.27
C MET A 194 -1.08 4.00 8.73
N MET A 195 -0.51 4.87 9.56
CA MET A 195 -0.96 5.04 10.95
C MET A 195 -2.39 5.59 11.02
N ILE A 196 -2.76 6.51 10.12
CA ILE A 196 -4.12 7.02 10.02
C ILE A 196 -5.09 5.91 9.58
N GLU A 197 -4.72 5.10 8.59
CA GLU A 197 -5.52 3.95 8.15
C GLU A 197 -5.78 2.94 9.27
N GLU A 198 -4.78 2.65 10.10
CA GLU A 198 -4.95 1.72 11.23
C GLU A 198 -5.93 2.25 12.27
N VAL A 199 -5.84 3.55 12.61
CA VAL A 199 -6.82 4.19 13.51
C VAL A 199 -8.25 4.09 12.94
N ILE A 200 -8.42 4.31 11.64
CA ILE A 200 -9.73 4.17 10.98
C ILE A 200 -10.20 2.72 11.04
N LEU A 201 -9.35 1.75 10.73
CA LEU A 201 -9.70 0.33 10.77
C LEU A 201 -10.09 -0.15 12.15
N ASP A 202 -9.43 0.32 13.19
CA ASP A 202 -9.78 -0.01 14.57
C ASP A 202 -11.16 0.54 14.93
N GLY A 203 -11.46 1.78 14.58
CA GLY A 203 -12.80 2.34 14.75
C GLY A 203 -13.88 1.57 13.98
N LEU A 204 -13.57 1.11 12.77
CA LEU A 204 -14.48 0.27 11.97
C LEU A 204 -14.70 -1.12 12.62
N ARG A 205 -13.65 -1.72 13.18
CA ARG A 205 -13.74 -3.01 13.90
C ARG A 205 -14.62 -2.87 15.15
N GLU A 206 -14.40 -1.82 15.94
CA GLU A 206 -15.22 -1.53 17.12
C GLU A 206 -16.70 -1.30 16.74
N GLN A 207 -16.94 -0.51 15.70
CA GLN A 207 -18.29 -0.26 15.20
C GLN A 207 -18.98 -1.53 14.68
N ALA A 208 -18.25 -2.40 14.00
CA ALA A 208 -18.80 -3.65 13.46
C ALA A 208 -19.26 -4.60 14.58
N GLY A 209 -18.56 -4.63 15.69
CA GLY A 209 -18.80 -5.54 16.82
C GLY A 209 -18.45 -6.99 16.50
N GLU A 210 -18.34 -7.80 17.56
CA GLU A 210 -17.86 -9.19 17.47
C GLU A 210 -18.71 -10.08 16.57
N GLU A 211 -20.03 -9.88 16.54
CA GLU A 211 -20.94 -10.68 15.70
C GLU A 211 -20.67 -10.48 14.20
N ASN A 212 -20.56 -9.23 13.77
CA ASN A 212 -20.28 -8.91 12.36
C ASN A 212 -18.86 -9.32 11.97
N LEU A 213 -17.87 -9.06 12.84
CA LEU A 213 -16.50 -9.53 12.63
C LEU A 213 -16.45 -11.06 12.50
N GLY A 214 -17.20 -11.77 13.34
CA GLY A 214 -17.32 -13.24 13.26
C GLY A 214 -17.94 -13.70 11.94
N ARG A 215 -18.92 -12.98 11.40
CA ARG A 215 -19.50 -13.27 10.07
C ARG A 215 -18.48 -13.06 8.96
N LEU A 216 -17.74 -11.94 8.97
CA LEU A 216 -16.72 -11.65 7.97
C LEU A 216 -15.57 -12.66 8.02
N ARG A 217 -15.15 -13.07 9.21
CA ARG A 217 -14.16 -14.16 9.37
C ARG A 217 -14.64 -15.48 8.79
N LYS A 218 -15.89 -15.87 9.05
CA LYS A 218 -16.48 -17.08 8.45
C LYS A 218 -16.58 -17.00 6.92
N GLU A 219 -16.87 -15.82 6.37
CA GLU A 219 -16.84 -15.60 4.92
C GLU A 219 -15.44 -15.81 4.35
N ALA A 220 -14.43 -15.23 5.00
CA ALA A 220 -13.02 -15.44 4.65
C ALA A 220 -12.62 -16.91 4.73
N ASP A 221 -12.96 -17.60 5.84
CA ASP A 221 -12.71 -19.03 6.03
C ASP A 221 -13.33 -19.88 4.91
N GLY A 222 -14.54 -19.52 4.50
CA GLY A 222 -15.21 -20.19 3.38
C GLY A 222 -14.45 -20.07 2.07
N LYS A 223 -13.94 -18.87 1.76
CA LYS A 223 -13.15 -18.59 0.55
C LYS A 223 -11.77 -19.25 0.61
N LEU A 224 -11.15 -19.27 1.79
CA LEU A 224 -9.81 -19.83 2.02
C LEU A 224 -9.80 -21.35 2.26
N ARG A 225 -10.96 -21.99 2.39
CA ARG A 225 -11.08 -23.42 2.77
C ARG A 225 -10.18 -24.35 1.97
N ARG A 226 -10.02 -24.09 0.66
CA ARG A 226 -9.20 -24.91 -0.23
C ARG A 226 -7.69 -24.76 0.01
N TYR A 227 -7.29 -23.64 0.59
CA TYR A 227 -5.88 -23.26 0.80
C TYR A 227 -5.41 -23.47 2.23
N LYS A 228 -6.34 -23.63 3.17
CA LYS A 228 -6.06 -23.70 4.61
C LYS A 228 -5.00 -24.75 5.00
N GLN A 229 -4.96 -25.88 4.29
CA GLN A 229 -4.00 -26.96 4.57
C GLN A 229 -2.61 -26.71 3.97
N SER A 230 -2.51 -25.81 2.99
CA SER A 230 -1.27 -25.49 2.28
C SER A 230 -0.66 -24.15 2.69
N MET A 231 -1.33 -23.40 3.58
CA MET A 231 -0.86 -22.13 4.11
C MET A 231 -0.29 -22.30 5.51
N GLU A 232 0.78 -21.57 5.80
CA GLU A 232 1.24 -21.41 7.17
C GLU A 232 0.17 -20.67 8.00
N GLN A 233 0.05 -21.01 9.29
CA GLN A 233 -0.97 -20.44 10.15
C GLN A 233 -0.94 -18.92 10.18
N GLU A 234 0.25 -18.33 10.26
CA GLU A 234 0.44 -16.89 10.30
C GLU A 234 -0.07 -16.22 9.01
N VAL A 235 0.26 -16.78 7.84
CA VAL A 235 -0.20 -16.30 6.53
C VAL A 235 -1.73 -16.41 6.41
N TYR A 236 -2.30 -17.50 6.92
CA TYR A 236 -3.75 -17.68 6.93
C TYR A 236 -4.45 -16.60 7.78
N GLU A 237 -3.98 -16.36 9.00
CA GLU A 237 -4.54 -15.34 9.90
C GLU A 237 -4.42 -13.94 9.33
N GLN A 238 -3.29 -13.62 8.71
CA GLN A 238 -3.10 -12.34 8.00
C GLN A 238 -4.06 -12.19 6.84
N THR A 239 -4.24 -13.24 6.02
CA THR A 239 -5.16 -13.20 4.88
C THR A 239 -6.61 -13.00 5.34
N VAL A 240 -7.02 -13.67 6.41
CA VAL A 240 -8.34 -13.45 7.02
C VAL A 240 -8.47 -12.03 7.53
N GLY A 241 -7.44 -11.50 8.20
CA GLY A 241 -7.41 -10.11 8.68
C GLY A 241 -7.55 -9.10 7.54
N ASN A 242 -6.81 -9.29 6.45
CA ASN A 242 -6.88 -8.44 5.26
C ASN A 242 -8.28 -8.43 4.63
N PHE A 243 -8.87 -9.62 4.48
CA PHE A 243 -10.22 -9.74 3.96
C PHE A 243 -11.24 -8.98 4.82
N VAL A 244 -11.16 -9.12 6.14
CA VAL A 244 -12.04 -8.40 7.07
C VAL A 244 -11.83 -6.88 6.94
N ALA A 245 -10.60 -6.41 6.90
CA ALA A 245 -10.28 -4.99 6.76
C ALA A 245 -10.80 -4.42 5.43
N GLN A 246 -10.62 -5.13 4.32
CA GLN A 246 -11.15 -4.76 3.02
C GLN A 246 -12.68 -4.66 3.04
N ARG A 247 -13.36 -5.68 3.58
CA ARG A 247 -14.83 -5.68 3.66
C ARG A 247 -15.39 -4.57 4.53
N LEU A 248 -14.72 -4.25 5.64
CA LEU A 248 -15.11 -3.11 6.48
C LEU A 248 -14.97 -1.78 5.73
N ARG A 249 -13.89 -1.57 4.99
CA ARG A 249 -13.73 -0.38 4.15
C ARG A 249 -14.79 -0.29 3.07
N GLU A 250 -15.05 -1.37 2.35
CA GLU A 250 -16.10 -1.41 1.32
C GLU A 250 -17.48 -1.08 1.89
N LEU A 251 -17.85 -1.65 3.05
CA LEU A 251 -19.13 -1.41 3.70
C LEU A 251 -19.34 0.04 4.14
N HIS A 252 -18.27 0.72 4.50
CA HIS A 252 -18.30 2.09 4.97
C HIS A 252 -17.80 3.11 3.93
N GLU A 253 -17.47 2.67 2.71
CA GLU A 253 -16.97 3.51 1.61
C GLU A 253 -15.71 4.31 1.99
N VAL A 254 -14.87 3.75 2.85
CA VAL A 254 -13.64 4.41 3.34
C VAL A 254 -12.58 4.39 2.26
N PRO A 255 -12.02 5.56 1.90
CA PRO A 255 -10.97 5.64 0.90
C PRO A 255 -9.65 5.03 1.38
N ARG A 256 -8.77 4.73 0.43
CA ARG A 256 -7.38 4.36 0.69
C ARG A 256 -6.51 5.60 0.83
N LEU A 257 -5.65 5.60 1.83
CA LEU A 257 -4.76 6.74 2.12
C LEU A 257 -3.32 6.52 1.65
N SER A 258 -3.05 5.53 0.81
CA SER A 258 -1.71 5.29 0.28
C SER A 258 -1.41 6.19 -0.92
N LEU A 259 -0.18 6.70 -1.01
CA LEU A 259 0.33 7.49 -2.13
C LEU A 259 0.35 6.73 -3.46
N PHE A 260 0.18 5.42 -3.41
CA PHE A 260 0.09 4.59 -4.59
C PHE A 260 -1.13 4.93 -5.46
N TYR A 261 -2.21 5.44 -4.85
CA TYR A 261 -3.44 5.81 -5.57
C TYR A 261 -3.41 7.25 -6.12
N LEU A 262 -2.25 7.88 -6.07
CA LEU A 262 -1.97 9.16 -6.69
C LEU A 262 -1.83 8.99 -8.25
#